data_9e752d15ef19708c99d614174c87a1b1
#
_entry.id   9e752d15ef19708c99d614174c87a1b1
#
_cell.length_a   1.000
_cell.length_b   1.000
_cell.length_c   1.000
_cell.angle_alpha   90.00
_cell.angle_beta   90.00
_cell.angle_gamma   90.00
#
_symmetry.space_group_name_H-M   'P 1'
#
loop_
_entity.id
_entity.type
_entity.pdbx_description
1 polymer ?
#
loop_
_entity_poly.entity_id
_entity_poly.type
_entity_poly.pdbx_seq_one_letter_code
_entity_poly.pdbx_strand_id
1 'polypeptide(L)'
;MVLAVSLYVNKMTSKVSLTNDQLKDLGLYLIEPARELGEFKLIDSFNNEFVPDDFKGRWNALFFGFTFCPDICPITMGMLSRIEKELGLVAENKIKVFLVSVDPDRDTPEQLKIYLENFNDKFIGLTGGIDQIYNFATRVNAPFSPVINSEDPNYTVDHYGSIVVINPEGKYAGFFRTPHEQEKIRLGLLELINKQL
;
A
#
# COMPACT_ATOMS: atom_id res chain seq x y z
N MET A 1 26.50 40.73 -3.70
CA MET A 1 26.71 39.77 -2.58
C MET A 1 25.44 38.99 -2.21
N VAL A 2 24.27 39.58 -2.24
CA VAL A 2 22.97 38.94 -1.88
C VAL A 2 22.59 37.78 -2.83
N LEU A 3 22.81 37.92 -4.14
CA LEU A 3 22.49 36.87 -5.15
C LEU A 3 23.34 35.60 -4.98
N ALA A 4 24.61 35.72 -4.60
CA ALA A 4 25.51 34.55 -4.39
C ALA A 4 25.13 33.74 -3.15
N VAL A 5 24.66 34.41 -2.07
CA VAL A 5 24.19 33.78 -0.84
C VAL A 5 22.87 33.03 -1.08
N SER A 6 21.95 33.60 -1.89
CA SER A 6 20.67 32.97 -2.26
C SER A 6 20.89 31.70 -3.08
N LEU A 7 21.83 31.69 -4.03
CA LEU A 7 22.19 30.51 -4.83
C LEU A 7 22.88 29.43 -3.99
N TYR A 8 23.70 29.82 -3.03
CA TYR A 8 24.38 28.88 -2.13
C TYR A 8 23.40 28.22 -1.15
N VAL A 9 22.49 29.00 -0.56
CA VAL A 9 21.43 28.47 0.31
C VAL A 9 20.48 27.54 -0.46
N ASN A 10 20.12 27.90 -1.70
CA ASN A 10 19.27 27.05 -2.56
C ASN A 10 19.95 25.73 -2.95
N LYS A 11 21.30 25.73 -3.08
CA LYS A 11 22.09 24.51 -3.35
C LYS A 11 22.25 23.62 -2.12
N MET A 12 22.19 24.18 -0.90
CA MET A 12 22.23 23.41 0.35
C MET A 12 20.87 22.84 0.75
N THR A 13 19.76 23.37 0.20
CA THR A 13 18.39 22.91 0.47
C THR A 13 17.85 21.98 -0.62
N SER A 14 18.62 21.66 -1.65
CA SER A 14 18.22 20.63 -2.61
C SER A 14 18.19 19.27 -1.87
N LYS A 15 17.00 18.79 -1.52
CA LYS A 15 16.80 17.44 -1.02
C LYS A 15 17.41 16.47 -2.03
N VAL A 16 18.48 15.77 -1.65
CA VAL A 16 19.09 14.72 -2.49
C VAL A 16 18.06 13.60 -2.53
N SER A 17 17.35 13.47 -3.64
CA SER A 17 16.45 12.35 -3.88
C SER A 17 17.27 11.07 -4.10
N LEU A 18 16.82 9.95 -3.53
CA LEU A 18 17.45 8.66 -3.71
C LEU A 18 17.36 8.21 -5.18
N THR A 19 18.44 7.60 -5.67
CA THR A 19 18.47 6.97 -6.98
C THR A 19 17.63 5.69 -6.99
N ASN A 20 17.25 5.20 -8.17
CA ASN A 20 16.50 3.95 -8.30
C ASN A 20 17.25 2.75 -7.68
N ASP A 21 18.57 2.71 -7.73
CA ASP A 21 19.34 1.63 -7.11
C ASP A 21 19.34 1.74 -5.58
N GLN A 22 19.45 2.94 -5.03
CA GLN A 22 19.29 3.15 -3.58
C GLN A 22 17.87 2.80 -3.08
N LEU A 23 16.84 3.03 -3.91
CA LEU A 23 15.47 2.59 -3.58
C LEU A 23 15.34 1.07 -3.57
N LYS A 24 15.99 0.36 -4.51
CA LYS A 24 16.05 -1.11 -4.51
C LYS A 24 16.74 -1.67 -3.28
N ASP A 25 17.79 -0.99 -2.76
CA ASP A 25 18.46 -1.37 -1.52
C ASP A 25 17.51 -1.25 -0.29
N LEU A 26 16.52 -0.36 -0.38
CA LEU A 26 15.41 -0.26 0.56
C LEU A 26 14.28 -1.27 0.29
N GLY A 27 14.43 -2.13 -0.72
CA GLY A 27 13.40 -3.07 -1.14
C GLY A 27 12.28 -2.45 -1.98
N LEU A 28 12.36 -1.16 -2.33
CA LEU A 28 11.38 -0.44 -3.14
C LEU A 28 11.76 -0.49 -4.63
N TYR A 29 10.92 -1.14 -5.41
CA TYR A 29 11.05 -1.26 -6.86
C TYR A 29 10.02 -0.36 -7.54
N LEU A 30 10.46 0.73 -8.15
CA LEU A 30 9.60 1.62 -8.92
C LEU A 30 9.39 1.09 -10.34
N ILE A 31 8.22 1.37 -10.88
CA ILE A 31 7.79 1.05 -12.25
C ILE A 31 7.68 2.37 -13.02
N GLU A 32 8.46 2.51 -14.07
CA GLU A 32 8.49 3.69 -14.92
C GLU A 32 8.28 3.29 -16.39
N PRO A 33 7.26 3.84 -17.08
CA PRO A 33 6.19 4.69 -16.51
C PRO A 33 5.25 3.92 -15.61
N ALA A 34 4.64 4.62 -14.60
CA ALA A 34 3.60 4.06 -13.74
C ALA A 34 2.39 3.59 -14.58
N ARG A 35 1.77 2.46 -14.19
CA ARG A 35 0.74 1.78 -14.99
C ARG A 35 -0.67 2.10 -14.50
N GLU A 36 -1.61 2.22 -15.42
CA GLU A 36 -3.03 2.37 -15.11
C GLU A 36 -3.56 1.13 -14.37
N LEU A 37 -4.42 1.35 -13.38
CA LEU A 37 -5.05 0.28 -12.59
C LEU A 37 -6.15 -0.44 -13.39
N GLY A 38 -6.71 0.23 -14.41
CA GLY A 38 -7.91 -0.21 -15.13
C GLY A 38 -9.15 -0.07 -14.25
N GLU A 39 -10.30 -0.47 -14.81
CA GLU A 39 -11.59 -0.39 -14.14
C GLU A 39 -11.76 -1.54 -13.16
N PHE A 40 -12.29 -1.24 -11.98
CA PHE A 40 -12.79 -2.17 -10.97
C PHE A 40 -13.78 -1.46 -10.05
N LYS A 41 -14.58 -2.26 -9.35
CA LYS A 41 -15.47 -1.81 -8.28
C LYS A 41 -15.29 -2.72 -7.08
N LEU A 42 -14.83 -2.13 -5.98
CA LEU A 42 -14.69 -2.79 -4.68
C LEU A 42 -15.62 -2.11 -3.67
N ILE A 43 -15.62 -2.62 -2.45
CA ILE A 43 -16.35 -2.07 -1.31
C ILE A 43 -15.33 -1.83 -0.20
N ASP A 44 -15.34 -0.63 0.39
CA ASP A 44 -14.46 -0.33 1.52
C ASP A 44 -15.02 -0.87 2.85
N SER A 45 -14.20 -0.87 3.89
CA SER A 45 -14.56 -1.33 5.23
C SER A 45 -15.60 -0.43 5.95
N PHE A 46 -16.08 0.64 5.28
CA PHE A 46 -17.19 1.50 5.71
C PHE A 46 -18.44 1.30 4.85
N ASN A 47 -18.43 0.26 4.00
CA ASN A 47 -19.51 -0.12 3.09
C ASN A 47 -19.80 0.91 1.98
N ASN A 48 -18.79 1.67 1.55
CA ASN A 48 -18.89 2.55 0.39
C ASN A 48 -18.30 1.85 -0.87
N GLU A 49 -18.84 2.20 -2.05
CA GLU A 49 -18.21 1.83 -3.31
C GLU A 49 -16.82 2.47 -3.40
N PHE A 50 -15.83 1.71 -3.86
CA PHE A 50 -14.45 2.12 -4.03
C PHE A 50 -14.00 1.83 -5.48
N VAL A 51 -13.53 2.86 -6.16
CA VAL A 51 -13.11 2.82 -7.57
C VAL A 51 -11.66 3.30 -7.73
N PRO A 52 -11.00 3.10 -8.88
CA PRO A 52 -9.60 3.49 -9.08
C PRO A 52 -9.29 4.95 -8.74
N ASP A 53 -10.24 5.85 -8.99
CA ASP A 53 -10.09 7.29 -8.73
C ASP A 53 -9.98 7.64 -7.24
N ASP A 54 -10.44 6.80 -6.34
CA ASP A 54 -10.37 7.01 -4.88
C ASP A 54 -8.93 6.89 -4.33
N PHE A 55 -8.02 6.34 -5.13
CA PHE A 55 -6.59 6.35 -4.79
C PHE A 55 -5.91 7.69 -5.06
N LYS A 56 -6.51 8.61 -5.81
CA LYS A 56 -5.88 9.87 -6.22
C LYS A 56 -5.60 10.81 -5.04
N GLY A 57 -4.62 11.70 -5.23
CA GLY A 57 -4.28 12.79 -4.31
C GLY A 57 -3.24 12.45 -3.25
N ARG A 58 -2.84 11.18 -3.10
CA ARG A 58 -1.84 10.74 -2.12
C ARG A 58 -1.17 9.44 -2.55
N TRP A 59 -0.07 9.11 -1.90
CA TRP A 59 0.51 7.77 -1.99
C TRP A 59 -0.36 6.76 -1.26
N ASN A 60 -0.43 5.54 -1.78
CA ASN A 60 -1.19 4.47 -1.15
C ASN A 60 -0.32 3.22 -1.08
N ALA A 61 -0.23 2.61 0.11
CA ALA A 61 0.44 1.35 0.37
C ALA A 61 -0.63 0.26 0.54
N LEU A 62 -0.66 -0.70 -0.38
CA LEU A 62 -1.66 -1.76 -0.39
C LEU A 62 -1.00 -3.09 -0.07
N PHE A 63 -1.60 -3.84 0.83
CA PHE A 63 -1.25 -5.23 1.08
C PHE A 63 -2.42 -6.14 0.71
N PHE A 64 -2.16 -7.12 -0.16
CA PHE A 64 -3.15 -8.13 -0.52
C PHE A 64 -3.05 -9.27 0.48
N GLY A 65 -4.12 -9.51 1.22
CA GLY A 65 -4.16 -10.46 2.32
C GLY A 65 -5.58 -10.74 2.78
N PHE A 66 -5.76 -11.36 3.94
CA PHE A 66 -7.08 -11.68 4.49
C PHE A 66 -7.05 -11.77 6.03
N THR A 67 -8.21 -11.58 6.67
CA THR A 67 -8.28 -11.45 8.14
C THR A 67 -8.00 -12.76 8.87
N PHE A 68 -8.21 -13.90 8.24
CA PHE A 68 -7.95 -15.23 8.78
C PHE A 68 -6.53 -15.75 8.53
N CYS A 69 -5.65 -14.93 7.92
CA CYS A 69 -4.25 -15.27 7.73
C CYS A 69 -3.53 -15.35 9.09
N PRO A 70 -2.90 -16.49 9.44
CA PRO A 70 -2.34 -16.66 10.77
C PRO A 70 -0.94 -16.03 10.98
N ASP A 71 -0.30 -15.56 9.92
CA ASP A 71 1.13 -15.22 9.95
C ASP A 71 1.44 -13.86 9.30
N ILE A 72 1.65 -13.81 7.99
CA ILE A 72 2.21 -12.63 7.31
C ILE A 72 1.30 -11.39 7.35
N CYS A 73 -0.04 -11.55 7.33
CA CYS A 73 -0.96 -10.43 7.34
C CYS A 73 -0.89 -9.62 8.64
N PRO A 74 -1.05 -10.20 9.85
CA PRO A 74 -0.96 -9.43 11.08
C PRO A 74 0.45 -8.84 11.30
N ILE A 75 1.51 -9.55 10.88
CA ILE A 75 2.88 -9.03 10.96
C ILE A 75 3.03 -7.78 10.10
N THR A 76 2.56 -7.81 8.84
CA THR A 76 2.67 -6.69 7.90
C THR A 76 1.80 -5.50 8.33
N MET A 77 0.54 -5.74 8.75
CA MET A 77 -0.34 -4.66 9.24
C MET A 77 0.23 -4.01 10.50
N GLY A 78 0.74 -4.80 11.44
CA GLY A 78 1.39 -4.28 12.65
C GLY A 78 2.66 -3.47 12.35
N MET A 79 3.45 -3.89 11.37
CA MET A 79 4.63 -3.14 10.91
C MET A 79 4.23 -1.81 10.25
N LEU A 80 3.26 -1.82 9.34
CA LEU A 80 2.77 -0.59 8.68
C LEU A 80 2.16 0.39 9.69
N SER A 81 1.47 -0.11 10.72
CA SER A 81 0.96 0.72 11.82
C SER A 81 2.08 1.44 12.59
N ARG A 82 3.16 0.73 12.92
CA ARG A 82 4.33 1.35 13.56
C ARG A 82 5.00 2.39 12.67
N ILE A 83 5.16 2.09 11.39
CA ILE A 83 5.75 3.01 10.41
C ILE A 83 4.90 4.28 10.29
N GLU A 84 3.58 4.17 10.16
CA GLU A 84 2.70 5.35 10.08
C GLU A 84 2.80 6.21 11.33
N LYS A 85 2.85 5.59 12.51
CA LYS A 85 3.05 6.29 13.80
C LYS A 85 4.42 6.99 13.87
N GLU A 86 5.50 6.35 13.41
CA GLU A 86 6.85 6.93 13.39
C GLU A 86 6.97 8.09 12.40
N LEU A 87 6.31 8.01 11.25
CA LEU A 87 6.27 9.10 10.26
C LEU A 87 5.42 10.29 10.76
N GLY A 88 4.41 10.04 11.58
CA GLY A 88 3.60 11.06 12.24
C GLY A 88 3.04 12.10 11.25
N LEU A 89 3.20 13.39 11.58
CA LEU A 89 2.70 14.52 10.77
C LEU A 89 3.27 14.57 9.34
N VAL A 90 4.45 13.96 9.09
CA VAL A 90 5.05 13.94 7.74
C VAL A 90 4.22 13.09 6.78
N ALA A 91 3.62 11.99 7.28
CA ALA A 91 2.78 11.09 6.50
C ALA A 91 1.31 11.52 6.47
N GLU A 92 0.90 12.44 7.34
CA GLU A 92 -0.49 12.86 7.47
C GLU A 92 -1.03 13.38 6.12
N ASN A 93 -2.14 12.77 5.66
CA ASN A 93 -2.80 13.03 4.38
C ASN A 93 -1.92 12.78 3.13
N LYS A 94 -0.68 12.31 3.28
CA LYS A 94 0.23 12.04 2.16
C LYS A 94 0.34 10.57 1.82
N ILE A 95 0.02 9.69 2.78
CA ILE A 95 -0.01 8.25 2.58
C ILE A 95 -1.24 7.63 3.23
N LYS A 96 -1.78 6.59 2.60
CA LYS A 96 -2.88 5.77 3.12
C LYS A 96 -2.51 4.29 3.00
N VAL A 97 -2.88 3.52 4.01
CA VAL A 97 -2.66 2.07 4.03
C VAL A 97 -3.98 1.34 3.80
N PHE A 98 -3.91 0.32 2.95
CA PHE A 98 -5.04 -0.54 2.61
C PHE A 98 -4.70 -2.01 2.81
N LEU A 99 -5.66 -2.77 3.31
CA LEU A 99 -5.71 -4.22 3.20
C LEU A 99 -6.73 -4.57 2.11
N VAL A 100 -6.27 -5.14 0.99
CA VAL A 100 -7.16 -5.64 -0.06
C VAL A 100 -7.38 -7.11 0.20
N SER A 101 -8.60 -7.48 0.56
CA SER A 101 -8.93 -8.88 0.84
C SER A 101 -8.81 -9.75 -0.40
N VAL A 102 -8.17 -10.90 -0.24
CA VAL A 102 -8.13 -11.98 -1.25
C VAL A 102 -9.09 -13.11 -0.91
N ASP A 103 -9.94 -12.90 0.10
CA ASP A 103 -10.89 -13.88 0.65
C ASP A 103 -12.25 -13.23 0.95
N PRO A 104 -12.96 -12.75 -0.08
CA PRO A 104 -14.20 -12.01 0.11
C PRO A 104 -15.34 -12.84 0.71
N ASP A 105 -15.24 -14.18 0.71
CA ASP A 105 -16.26 -15.05 1.29
C ASP A 105 -16.28 -14.94 2.83
N ARG A 106 -15.13 -14.70 3.47
CA ARG A 106 -15.01 -14.50 4.92
C ARG A 106 -14.80 -13.03 5.31
N ASP A 107 -14.20 -12.23 4.46
CA ASP A 107 -13.82 -10.84 4.72
C ASP A 107 -14.92 -9.86 4.27
N THR A 108 -15.98 -9.75 5.05
CA THR A 108 -16.98 -8.69 4.86
C THR A 108 -16.39 -7.32 5.18
N PRO A 109 -16.99 -6.19 4.73
CA PRO A 109 -16.57 -4.84 5.12
C PRO A 109 -16.45 -4.67 6.64
N GLU A 110 -17.41 -5.19 7.40
CA GLU A 110 -17.41 -5.11 8.87
C GLU A 110 -16.25 -5.93 9.49
N GLN A 111 -16.01 -7.15 8.99
CA GLN A 111 -14.91 -8.00 9.45
C GLN A 111 -13.55 -7.31 9.19
N LEU A 112 -13.34 -6.71 8.02
CA LEU A 112 -12.14 -5.95 7.70
C LEU A 112 -11.96 -4.74 8.62
N LYS A 113 -13.04 -4.01 8.91
CA LYS A 113 -13.00 -2.88 9.83
C LYS A 113 -12.55 -3.30 11.22
N ILE A 114 -13.22 -4.30 11.82
CA ILE A 114 -12.88 -4.82 13.14
C ILE A 114 -11.43 -5.32 13.19
N TYR A 115 -10.98 -6.03 12.16
CA TYR A 115 -9.61 -6.52 12.08
C TYR A 115 -8.59 -5.38 12.06
N LEU A 116 -8.80 -4.36 11.21
CA LEU A 116 -7.87 -3.25 11.03
C LEU A 116 -7.81 -2.31 12.23
N GLU A 117 -8.90 -2.12 12.97
CA GLU A 117 -8.94 -1.34 14.21
C GLU A 117 -7.94 -1.85 15.27
N ASN A 118 -7.57 -3.14 15.24
CA ASN A 118 -6.53 -3.68 16.13
C ASN A 118 -5.12 -3.17 15.79
N PHE A 119 -4.90 -2.60 14.61
CA PHE A 119 -3.60 -2.06 14.17
C PHE A 119 -3.63 -0.54 14.08
N ASN A 120 -4.61 0.01 13.35
CA ASN A 120 -4.76 1.44 13.15
C ASN A 120 -6.16 1.74 12.57
N ASP A 121 -6.92 2.59 13.23
CA ASP A 121 -8.28 3.00 12.85
C ASP A 121 -8.35 3.80 11.53
N LYS A 122 -7.20 4.30 11.05
CA LYS A 122 -7.08 5.01 9.76
C LYS A 122 -6.88 4.06 8.57
N PHE A 123 -6.57 2.78 8.80
CA PHE A 123 -6.41 1.80 7.73
C PHE A 123 -7.75 1.46 7.10
N ILE A 124 -7.75 1.20 5.82
CA ILE A 124 -8.97 0.87 5.07
C ILE A 124 -8.87 -0.55 4.53
N GLY A 125 -9.89 -1.36 4.79
CA GLY A 125 -10.08 -2.64 4.13
C GLY A 125 -10.83 -2.47 2.82
N LEU A 126 -10.46 -3.25 1.82
CA LEU A 126 -11.16 -3.34 0.54
C LEU A 126 -11.55 -4.80 0.29
N THR A 127 -12.81 -5.03 -0.09
CA THR A 127 -13.35 -6.34 -0.48
C THR A 127 -14.29 -6.16 -1.68
N GLY A 128 -14.89 -7.23 -2.18
CA GLY A 128 -15.82 -7.16 -3.32
C GLY A 128 -15.95 -8.50 -4.05
N GLY A 129 -16.42 -8.47 -5.29
CA GLY A 129 -16.48 -9.69 -6.12
C GLY A 129 -15.06 -10.23 -6.37
N ILE A 130 -14.90 -11.55 -6.26
CA ILE A 130 -13.59 -12.21 -6.43
C ILE A 130 -12.97 -11.93 -7.80
N ASP A 131 -13.78 -11.77 -8.85
CA ASP A 131 -13.36 -11.40 -10.20
C ASP A 131 -12.74 -9.98 -10.23
N GLN A 132 -13.33 -9.03 -9.53
CA GLN A 132 -12.86 -7.64 -9.43
C GLN A 132 -11.53 -7.59 -8.66
N ILE A 133 -11.44 -8.29 -7.54
CA ILE A 133 -10.22 -8.40 -6.74
C ILE A 133 -9.10 -9.06 -7.55
N TYR A 134 -9.38 -10.17 -8.23
CA TYR A 134 -8.41 -10.90 -9.03
C TYR A 134 -7.88 -10.06 -10.20
N ASN A 135 -8.76 -9.35 -10.89
CA ASN A 135 -8.37 -8.44 -11.97
C ASN A 135 -7.47 -7.30 -11.46
N PHE A 136 -7.84 -6.68 -10.35
CA PHE A 136 -7.03 -5.63 -9.73
C PHE A 136 -5.67 -6.16 -9.28
N ALA A 137 -5.63 -7.26 -8.54
CA ALA A 137 -4.40 -7.89 -8.07
C ALA A 137 -3.44 -8.23 -9.22
N THR A 138 -3.97 -8.78 -10.33
CA THR A 138 -3.18 -9.09 -11.51
C THR A 138 -2.55 -7.84 -12.13
N ARG A 139 -3.28 -6.72 -12.20
CA ARG A 139 -2.76 -5.46 -12.77
C ARG A 139 -1.63 -4.85 -11.96
N VAL A 140 -1.64 -5.06 -10.65
CA VAL A 140 -0.60 -4.53 -9.75
C VAL A 140 0.45 -5.58 -9.34
N ASN A 141 0.52 -6.70 -10.08
CA ASN A 141 1.48 -7.79 -9.83
C ASN A 141 1.42 -8.34 -8.39
N ALA A 142 0.23 -8.46 -7.82
CA ALA A 142 -0.01 -9.07 -6.52
C ALA A 142 -0.83 -10.37 -6.66
N PRO A 143 -0.29 -11.42 -7.31
CA PRO A 143 -1.04 -12.65 -7.60
C PRO A 143 -1.44 -13.36 -6.30
N PHE A 144 -2.58 -14.01 -6.35
CA PHE A 144 -3.06 -14.92 -5.31
C PHE A 144 -3.81 -16.09 -5.95
N SER A 145 -4.00 -17.18 -5.21
CA SER A 145 -4.75 -18.34 -5.64
C SER A 145 -6.14 -18.31 -5.01
N PRO A 146 -7.19 -17.92 -5.75
CA PRO A 146 -8.54 -17.85 -5.19
C PRO A 146 -9.02 -19.21 -4.68
N VAL A 147 -9.62 -19.22 -3.49
CA VAL A 147 -10.34 -20.37 -2.96
C VAL A 147 -11.84 -20.07 -3.11
N ILE A 148 -12.57 -20.94 -3.77
CA ILE A 148 -13.99 -20.75 -4.07
C ILE A 148 -14.77 -21.93 -3.51
N ASN A 149 -15.82 -21.65 -2.73
CA ASN A 149 -16.72 -22.65 -2.16
C ASN A 149 -15.99 -23.77 -1.40
N SER A 150 -15.01 -23.43 -0.57
CA SER A 150 -14.31 -24.41 0.27
C SER A 150 -15.25 -25.02 1.30
N GLU A 151 -15.24 -26.35 1.42
CA GLU A 151 -15.92 -27.07 2.51
C GLU A 151 -15.12 -27.02 3.82
N ASP A 152 -13.82 -26.71 3.76
CA ASP A 152 -12.97 -26.52 4.95
C ASP A 152 -13.09 -25.07 5.44
N PRO A 153 -13.65 -24.81 6.64
CA PRO A 153 -13.77 -23.47 7.18
C PRO A 153 -12.39 -22.85 7.54
N ASN A 154 -11.35 -23.66 7.63
CA ASN A 154 -10.00 -23.24 8.01
C ASN A 154 -9.06 -23.15 6.80
N TYR A 155 -9.60 -23.09 5.58
CA TYR A 155 -8.76 -22.96 4.40
C TYR A 155 -7.87 -21.72 4.45
N THR A 156 -6.73 -21.78 3.79
CA THR A 156 -5.82 -20.66 3.60
C THR A 156 -5.77 -20.24 2.14
N VAL A 157 -5.43 -18.98 1.89
CA VAL A 157 -5.28 -18.42 0.54
C VAL A 157 -3.82 -18.10 0.30
N ASP A 158 -3.22 -18.72 -0.72
CA ASP A 158 -1.88 -18.38 -1.16
C ASP A 158 -1.89 -17.01 -1.82
N HIS A 159 -1.13 -16.06 -1.27
CA HIS A 159 -1.06 -14.70 -1.79
C HIS A 159 0.36 -14.14 -1.73
N TYR A 160 0.63 -13.18 -2.62
CA TYR A 160 1.94 -12.53 -2.68
C TYR A 160 2.10 -11.51 -1.56
N GLY A 161 3.22 -11.59 -0.85
CA GLY A 161 3.45 -10.79 0.36
C GLY A 161 4.02 -9.38 0.12
N SER A 162 4.14 -8.90 -1.11
CA SER A 162 4.65 -7.54 -1.37
C SER A 162 3.65 -6.45 -1.00
N ILE A 163 4.17 -5.28 -0.60
CA ILE A 163 3.36 -4.08 -0.41
C ILE A 163 3.36 -3.31 -1.73
N VAL A 164 2.21 -3.23 -2.37
CA VAL A 164 1.99 -2.48 -3.61
C VAL A 164 1.93 -0.98 -3.31
N VAL A 165 2.48 -0.17 -4.21
CA VAL A 165 2.48 1.29 -4.11
C VAL A 165 1.73 1.92 -5.27
N ILE A 166 0.68 2.69 -4.96
CA ILE A 166 -0.07 3.51 -5.91
C ILE A 166 0.31 4.97 -5.68
N ASN A 167 0.62 5.69 -6.77
CA ASN A 167 1.02 7.08 -6.71
C ASN A 167 -0.17 8.06 -6.61
N PRO A 168 0.07 9.36 -6.41
CA PRO A 168 -0.99 10.37 -6.31
C PRO A 168 -1.84 10.57 -7.56
N GLU A 169 -1.38 10.12 -8.72
CA GLU A 169 -2.17 10.09 -9.96
C GLU A 169 -3.12 8.87 -10.02
N GLY A 170 -3.11 7.99 -9.00
CA GLY A 170 -3.91 6.78 -8.97
C GLY A 170 -3.36 5.64 -9.83
N LYS A 171 -2.03 5.61 -10.07
CA LYS A 171 -1.37 4.62 -10.91
C LYS A 171 -0.48 3.68 -10.11
N TYR A 172 -0.34 2.45 -10.57
CA TYR A 172 0.61 1.49 -10.01
C TYR A 172 2.04 1.95 -10.27
N ALA A 173 2.71 2.39 -9.23
CA ALA A 173 4.04 3.00 -9.30
C ALA A 173 5.18 2.08 -8.83
N GLY A 174 4.88 0.99 -8.14
CA GLY A 174 5.90 0.08 -7.65
C GLY A 174 5.45 -0.80 -6.50
N PHE A 175 6.42 -1.42 -5.85
CA PHE A 175 6.16 -2.29 -4.70
C PHE A 175 7.39 -2.44 -3.80
N PHE A 176 7.14 -2.74 -2.52
CA PHE A 176 8.18 -3.23 -1.62
C PHE A 176 8.21 -4.75 -1.67
N ARG A 177 9.38 -5.30 -1.97
CA ARG A 177 9.62 -6.74 -2.07
C ARG A 177 9.82 -7.35 -0.69
N THR A 178 9.35 -8.58 -0.50
CA THR A 178 9.68 -9.42 0.67
C THR A 178 11.14 -9.93 0.62
N PRO A 179 11.81 -10.18 1.78
CA PRO A 179 11.31 -9.94 3.13
C PRO A 179 11.22 -8.47 3.49
N HIS A 180 10.25 -8.10 4.32
CA HIS A 180 10.05 -6.72 4.75
C HIS A 180 10.92 -6.38 5.96
N GLU A 181 11.65 -5.27 5.85
CA GLU A 181 12.39 -4.66 6.95
C GLU A 181 11.77 -3.29 7.28
N GLN A 182 11.26 -3.13 8.50
CA GLN A 182 10.48 -1.94 8.91
C GLN A 182 11.19 -0.63 8.55
N GLU A 183 12.47 -0.50 8.90
CA GLU A 183 13.22 0.73 8.67
C GLU A 183 13.40 1.03 7.18
N LYS A 184 13.63 0.02 6.34
CA LYS A 184 13.76 0.19 4.89
C LYS A 184 12.44 0.65 4.27
N ILE A 185 11.32 0.05 4.67
CA ILE A 185 10.01 0.48 4.19
C ILE A 185 9.70 1.90 4.65
N ARG A 186 9.99 2.25 5.91
CA ARG A 186 9.82 3.59 6.45
C ARG A 186 10.58 4.63 5.64
N LEU A 187 11.85 4.38 5.35
CA LEU A 187 12.69 5.26 4.53
C LEU A 187 12.19 5.36 3.08
N GLY A 188 11.77 4.25 2.48
CA GLY A 188 11.20 4.24 1.13
C GLY A 188 9.90 5.05 1.05
N LEU A 189 8.99 4.90 2.01
CA LEU A 189 7.76 5.68 2.08
C LEU A 189 8.04 7.17 2.31
N LEU A 190 8.99 7.50 3.18
CA LEU A 190 9.42 8.88 3.41
C LEU A 190 9.96 9.52 2.11
N GLU A 191 10.75 8.77 1.34
CA GLU A 191 11.26 9.23 0.04
C GLU A 191 10.14 9.50 -0.97
N LEU A 192 9.14 8.61 -1.05
CA LEU A 192 7.97 8.80 -1.90
C LEU A 192 7.19 10.07 -1.53
N ILE A 193 6.94 10.28 -0.23
CA ILE A 193 6.27 11.48 0.28
C ILE A 193 7.06 12.75 -0.09
N ASN A 194 8.38 12.70 -0.02
CA ASN A 194 9.25 13.85 -0.31
C ASN A 194 9.36 14.17 -1.80
N LYS A 195 9.21 13.18 -2.69
CA LYS A 195 9.20 13.39 -4.16
C LYS A 195 7.94 14.11 -4.63
N GLN A 196 6.89 14.14 -3.83
CA GLN A 196 5.62 14.82 -4.14
C GLN A 196 5.66 16.33 -3.81
N LEU A 197 6.68 16.79 -3.10
CA LEU A 197 6.88 18.19 -2.71
C LEU A 197 7.84 18.91 -3.67
#